data_0e64a58ac974cdaec8431fb118d2196b
#
_entry.id   0e64a58ac974cdaec8431fb118d2196b
#
_cell.length_a   1.000
_cell.length_b   1.000
_cell.length_c   1.000
_cell.angle_alpha   90.00
_cell.angle_beta   90.00
_cell.angle_gamma   90.00
#
_symmetry.space_group_name_H-M   'P 1'
#
loop_
_entity.id
_entity.type
_entity.pdbx_description
1 polymer ?
#
loop_
_entity_poly.entity_id
_entity_poly.type
_entity_poly.pdbx_seq_one_letter_code
_entity_poly.pdbx_strand_id
1 'polypeptide(L)'
;MKKKQLTPEQFQQLLIATANLPFIRQQRQPTSYLSDVLETVLNFQMQEPVVVKALLYFEHNIQHQHDIHTHEQLQGALNIYPDTEDGNKAAAQFFWGNKHWTRIELLRRFLPFLASIGVTDQASLHAWAKQADFDRDFKGRVKGMGIAVFHWLLLRCGVSTIKPDVWVINFGQRVLGKRIPEDRLVTAFNDIAPLIGESLETLDVTIWYHEKMNMATADVPALRLVWWQLLADELSRKLSTAN
;
A
#
# COMPACT_ATOMS: atom_id res chain seq x y z
N MET A 1 -1.52 -27.04 8.45
CA MET A 1 -1.11 -27.45 7.07
C MET A 1 0.23 -26.80 6.77
N LYS A 2 1.28 -27.58 6.37
CA LYS A 2 2.55 -26.99 5.90
C LYS A 2 2.24 -26.19 4.63
N LYS A 3 2.50 -24.87 4.62
CA LYS A 3 2.43 -24.07 3.40
C LYS A 3 3.34 -24.72 2.37
N LYS A 4 2.82 -25.07 1.18
CA LYS A 4 3.64 -25.68 0.12
C LYS A 4 4.68 -24.66 -0.31
N GLN A 5 5.94 -24.88 -0.02
CA GLN A 5 7.08 -24.04 -0.44
C GLN A 5 7.34 -24.18 -1.94
N LEU A 6 8.17 -23.30 -2.50
CA LEU A 6 8.73 -23.48 -3.84
C LEU A 6 9.59 -24.74 -3.89
N THR A 7 9.76 -25.34 -5.07
CA THR A 7 10.79 -26.38 -5.22
C THR A 7 12.19 -25.76 -5.11
N PRO A 8 13.23 -26.53 -4.76
CA PRO A 8 14.60 -26.02 -4.69
C PRO A 8 15.03 -25.29 -5.97
N GLU A 9 14.68 -25.83 -7.14
CA GLU A 9 15.02 -25.25 -8.44
C GLU A 9 14.30 -23.91 -8.65
N GLN A 10 13.00 -23.83 -8.28
CA GLN A 10 12.24 -22.58 -8.36
C GLN A 10 12.78 -21.52 -7.41
N PHE A 11 13.14 -21.91 -6.19
CA PHE A 11 13.75 -21.03 -5.22
C PHE A 11 15.08 -20.47 -5.75
N GLN A 12 15.93 -21.32 -6.29
CA GLN A 12 17.22 -20.93 -6.88
C GLN A 12 17.03 -19.96 -8.06
N GLN A 13 16.08 -20.23 -8.96
CA GLN A 13 15.75 -19.33 -10.07
C GLN A 13 15.32 -17.96 -9.58
N LEU A 14 14.42 -17.92 -8.59
CA LEU A 14 13.92 -16.68 -8.01
C LEU A 14 15.03 -15.91 -7.27
N LEU A 15 15.89 -16.62 -6.50
CA LEU A 15 17.05 -16.05 -5.82
C LEU A 15 18.01 -15.37 -6.80
N ILE A 16 18.42 -16.07 -7.87
CA ILE A 16 19.33 -15.53 -8.89
C ILE A 16 18.72 -14.30 -9.57
N ALA A 17 17.45 -14.39 -9.99
CA ALA A 17 16.78 -13.27 -10.65
C ALA A 17 16.67 -12.06 -9.73
N THR A 18 16.38 -12.27 -8.44
CA THR A 18 16.26 -11.20 -7.43
C THR A 18 17.63 -10.57 -7.15
N ALA A 19 18.69 -11.38 -6.97
CA ALA A 19 20.04 -10.89 -6.69
C ALA A 19 20.62 -10.01 -7.83
N ASN A 20 20.13 -10.17 -9.05
CA ASN A 20 20.56 -9.39 -10.22
C ASN A 20 19.73 -8.10 -10.45
N LEU A 21 18.78 -7.78 -9.56
CA LEU A 21 18.01 -6.53 -9.70
C LEU A 21 18.86 -5.31 -9.28
N PRO A 22 18.67 -4.16 -9.94
CA PRO A 22 19.27 -2.89 -9.53
C PRO A 22 18.53 -2.35 -8.29
N PHE A 23 19.02 -2.64 -7.09
CA PHE A 23 18.35 -2.33 -5.84
C PHE A 23 18.11 -0.83 -5.64
N ILE A 24 16.86 -0.49 -5.34
CA ILE A 24 16.41 0.87 -5.03
C ILE A 24 16.17 0.94 -3.53
N ARG A 25 17.06 1.64 -2.81
CA ARG A 25 16.97 1.85 -1.38
C ARG A 25 16.27 3.18 -1.10
N GLN A 26 14.99 3.11 -0.78
CA GLN A 26 14.18 4.27 -0.44
C GLN A 26 13.78 4.19 1.03
N GLN A 27 14.04 5.26 1.79
CA GLN A 27 13.51 5.37 3.14
C GLN A 27 12.05 5.82 3.08
N ARG A 28 11.17 5.07 3.72
CA ARG A 28 9.78 5.49 3.91
C ARG A 28 9.73 6.61 4.94
N GLN A 29 8.99 7.66 4.60
CA GLN A 29 8.72 8.73 5.56
C GLN A 29 7.69 8.26 6.58
N PRO A 30 7.85 8.65 7.87
CA PRO A 30 6.82 8.43 8.87
C PRO A 30 5.49 9.07 8.42
N THR A 31 4.41 8.38 8.66
CA THR A 31 3.06 8.82 8.30
C THR A 31 2.16 8.84 9.52
N SER A 32 1.02 9.50 9.42
CA SER A 32 0.01 9.50 10.48
C SER A 32 -0.89 8.28 10.38
N TYR A 33 -1.57 7.94 11.47
CA TYR A 33 -2.59 6.89 11.51
C TYR A 33 -3.61 7.04 10.37
N LEU A 34 -4.17 8.24 10.22
CA LEU A 34 -5.17 8.49 9.19
C LEU A 34 -4.59 8.34 7.78
N SER A 35 -3.36 8.81 7.55
CA SER A 35 -2.69 8.63 6.26
C SER A 35 -2.48 7.15 5.94
N ASP A 36 -2.07 6.32 6.90
CA ASP A 36 -1.88 4.89 6.71
C ASP A 36 -3.20 4.17 6.41
N VAL A 37 -4.27 4.50 7.13
CA VAL A 37 -5.61 3.95 6.92
C VAL A 37 -6.16 4.35 5.55
N LEU A 38 -6.13 5.63 5.22
CA LEU A 38 -6.67 6.15 3.97
C LEU A 38 -5.86 5.65 2.76
N GLU A 39 -4.55 5.65 2.84
CA GLU A 39 -3.71 5.12 1.77
C GLU A 39 -3.94 3.62 1.55
N THR A 40 -4.14 2.85 2.63
CA THR A 40 -4.46 1.41 2.54
C THR A 40 -5.75 1.18 1.74
N VAL A 41 -6.77 1.99 1.97
CA VAL A 41 -8.05 1.91 1.24
C VAL A 41 -7.91 2.41 -0.20
N LEU A 42 -7.20 3.51 -0.41
CA LEU A 42 -7.03 4.14 -1.73
C LEU A 42 -6.13 3.32 -2.66
N ASN A 43 -5.06 2.72 -2.14
CA ASN A 43 -4.10 1.94 -2.95
C ASN A 43 -4.70 0.65 -3.54
N PHE A 44 -5.87 0.24 -3.09
CA PHE A 44 -6.53 -0.94 -3.63
C PHE A 44 -7.04 -0.66 -5.06
N GLN A 45 -6.37 -1.23 -6.08
CA GLN A 45 -6.72 -1.12 -7.50
C GLN A 45 -6.78 0.32 -8.06
N MET A 46 -6.07 1.27 -7.44
CA MET A 46 -5.96 2.63 -7.98
C MET A 46 -4.54 2.91 -8.45
N GLN A 47 -4.45 3.80 -9.44
CA GLN A 47 -3.15 4.28 -9.90
C GLN A 47 -2.54 5.25 -8.87
N GLU A 48 -1.25 5.11 -8.62
CA GLU A 48 -0.52 5.89 -7.65
C GLU A 48 -0.72 7.42 -7.72
N PRO A 49 -0.71 8.08 -8.90
CA PRO A 49 -0.95 9.53 -8.97
C PRO A 49 -2.33 9.94 -8.45
N VAL A 50 -3.34 9.06 -8.61
CA VAL A 50 -4.70 9.31 -8.11
C VAL A 50 -4.74 9.17 -6.59
N VAL A 51 -4.03 8.18 -6.03
CA VAL A 51 -3.90 7.98 -4.58
C VAL A 51 -3.21 9.18 -3.93
N VAL A 52 -2.05 9.59 -4.46
CA VAL A 52 -1.30 10.74 -3.94
C VAL A 52 -2.16 12.01 -3.96
N LYS A 53 -2.84 12.29 -5.08
CA LYS A 53 -3.73 13.45 -5.18
C LYS A 53 -4.86 13.42 -4.16
N ALA A 54 -5.47 12.25 -3.92
CA ALA A 54 -6.55 12.10 -2.96
C ALA A 54 -6.07 12.29 -1.51
N LEU A 55 -4.88 11.77 -1.16
CA LEU A 55 -4.29 11.96 0.17
C LEU A 55 -3.92 13.41 0.42
N LEU A 56 -3.27 14.08 -0.52
CA LEU A 56 -2.96 15.51 -0.42
C LEU A 56 -4.23 16.37 -0.31
N TYR A 57 -5.28 16.01 -1.06
CA TYR A 57 -6.57 16.70 -0.94
C TYR A 57 -7.16 16.53 0.46
N PHE A 58 -7.15 15.31 1.01
CA PHE A 58 -7.61 15.06 2.38
C PHE A 58 -6.80 15.88 3.39
N GLU A 59 -5.50 15.83 3.33
CA GLU A 59 -4.62 16.52 4.27
C GLU A 59 -4.84 18.03 4.24
N HIS A 60 -4.84 18.65 3.06
CA HIS A 60 -4.92 20.12 2.95
C HIS A 60 -6.33 20.69 3.08
N ASN A 61 -7.34 20.00 2.59
CA ASN A 61 -8.70 20.56 2.52
C ASN A 61 -9.65 20.00 3.57
N ILE A 62 -9.36 18.80 4.13
CA ILE A 62 -10.28 18.13 5.04
C ILE A 62 -9.71 18.04 6.44
N GLN A 63 -8.53 17.49 6.59
CA GLN A 63 -7.95 17.26 7.91
C GLN A 63 -7.83 18.54 8.73
N HIS A 64 -7.27 19.62 8.15
CA HIS A 64 -7.09 20.89 8.84
C HIS A 64 -8.37 21.74 8.91
N GLN A 65 -9.17 21.77 7.84
CA GLN A 65 -10.36 22.63 7.80
C GLN A 65 -11.52 22.09 8.63
N HIS A 66 -11.60 20.76 8.83
CA HIS A 66 -12.69 20.09 9.55
C HIS A 66 -12.20 19.42 10.84
N ASP A 67 -10.97 19.68 11.27
CA ASP A 67 -10.38 19.14 12.52
C ASP A 67 -10.50 17.62 12.64
N ILE A 68 -10.17 16.89 11.53
CA ILE A 68 -10.26 15.43 11.47
C ILE A 68 -8.85 14.85 11.69
N HIS A 69 -8.52 14.49 12.93
CA HIS A 69 -7.20 13.99 13.33
C HIS A 69 -7.23 12.61 13.98
N THR A 70 -8.42 12.14 14.39
CA THR A 70 -8.56 10.85 15.07
C THR A 70 -9.44 9.87 14.30
N HIS A 71 -9.39 8.60 14.72
CA HIS A 71 -10.26 7.54 14.19
C HIS A 71 -11.74 7.92 14.34
N GLU A 72 -12.12 8.36 15.54
CA GLU A 72 -13.50 8.71 15.89
C GLU A 72 -13.99 9.89 15.05
N GLN A 73 -13.17 10.92 14.85
CA GLN A 73 -13.49 12.08 14.03
C GLN A 73 -13.69 11.68 12.56
N LEU A 74 -12.79 10.82 12.01
CA LEU A 74 -12.95 10.30 10.65
C LEU A 74 -14.21 9.45 10.51
N GLN A 75 -14.48 8.56 11.47
CA GLN A 75 -15.70 7.74 11.49
C GLN A 75 -16.94 8.60 11.62
N GLY A 76 -16.94 9.61 12.49
CA GLY A 76 -18.04 10.58 12.67
C GLY A 76 -18.32 11.35 11.39
N ALA A 77 -17.30 11.91 10.75
CA ALA A 77 -17.44 12.61 9.48
C ALA A 77 -17.97 11.70 8.34
N LEU A 78 -17.51 10.45 8.31
CA LEU A 78 -18.02 9.47 7.34
C LEU A 78 -19.49 9.13 7.56
N ASN A 79 -19.96 9.06 8.81
CA ASN A 79 -21.34 8.72 9.16
C ASN A 79 -22.35 9.82 8.82
N ILE A 80 -21.92 11.05 8.51
CA ILE A 80 -22.79 12.14 8.01
C ILE A 80 -23.40 11.73 6.66
N TYR A 81 -22.67 10.93 5.87
CA TYR A 81 -23.14 10.48 4.57
C TYR A 81 -23.81 9.11 4.69
N PRO A 82 -25.02 8.89 4.13
CA PRO A 82 -25.69 7.60 4.17
C PRO A 82 -24.87 6.52 3.45
N ASP A 83 -24.99 5.26 3.93
CA ASP A 83 -24.33 4.10 3.28
C ASP A 83 -25.15 3.64 2.07
N THR A 84 -25.20 4.51 1.07
CA THR A 84 -25.79 4.30 -0.25
C THR A 84 -24.77 4.70 -1.31
N GLU A 85 -24.97 4.31 -2.56
CA GLU A 85 -24.07 4.71 -3.64
C GLU A 85 -23.92 6.23 -3.75
N ASP A 86 -25.04 6.98 -3.69
CA ASP A 86 -25.00 8.44 -3.77
C ASP A 86 -24.37 9.08 -2.53
N GLY A 87 -24.66 8.56 -1.34
CA GLY A 87 -23.99 8.99 -0.11
C GLY A 87 -22.48 8.71 -0.15
N ASN A 88 -22.08 7.55 -0.67
CA ASN A 88 -20.67 7.21 -0.82
C ASN A 88 -19.98 8.05 -1.91
N LYS A 89 -20.67 8.44 -2.99
CA LYS A 89 -20.17 9.42 -3.97
C LYS A 89 -19.95 10.80 -3.35
N ALA A 90 -20.92 11.27 -2.55
CA ALA A 90 -20.81 12.54 -1.83
C ALA A 90 -19.66 12.51 -0.82
N ALA A 91 -19.51 11.42 -0.06
CA ALA A 91 -18.38 11.22 0.84
C ALA A 91 -17.03 11.18 0.10
N ALA A 92 -16.94 10.50 -1.04
CA ALA A 92 -15.72 10.45 -1.85
C ALA A 92 -15.34 11.84 -2.38
N GLN A 93 -16.33 12.62 -2.81
CA GLN A 93 -16.10 14.00 -3.23
C GLN A 93 -15.59 14.86 -2.08
N PHE A 94 -16.17 14.69 -0.88
CA PHE A 94 -15.75 15.41 0.32
C PHE A 94 -14.32 15.01 0.73
N PHE A 95 -14.05 13.72 0.97
CA PHE A 95 -12.78 13.28 1.54
C PHE A 95 -11.62 13.33 0.55
N TRP A 96 -11.86 13.10 -0.75
CA TRP A 96 -10.80 12.88 -1.74
C TRP A 96 -10.87 13.76 -2.97
N GLY A 97 -11.87 14.65 -3.05
CA GLY A 97 -12.05 15.51 -4.22
C GLY A 97 -12.35 14.75 -5.52
N ASN A 98 -12.83 13.50 -5.44
CA ASN A 98 -13.11 12.65 -6.58
C ASN A 98 -14.34 11.76 -6.37
N LYS A 99 -14.69 10.93 -7.39
CA LYS A 99 -15.89 10.10 -7.37
C LYS A 99 -15.61 8.60 -7.12
N HIS A 100 -14.47 8.25 -6.54
CA HIS A 100 -14.12 6.84 -6.27
C HIS A 100 -14.85 6.29 -5.03
N TRP A 101 -16.16 6.23 -5.11
CA TRP A 101 -17.07 5.89 -4.02
C TRP A 101 -16.89 4.47 -3.45
N THR A 102 -16.43 3.51 -4.26
CA THR A 102 -16.14 2.15 -3.79
C THR A 102 -15.04 2.11 -2.72
N ARG A 103 -14.19 3.15 -2.65
CA ARG A 103 -13.18 3.30 -1.59
C ARG A 103 -13.81 3.76 -0.29
N ILE A 104 -14.89 4.53 -0.35
CA ILE A 104 -15.71 4.86 0.82
C ILE A 104 -16.37 3.60 1.39
N GLU A 105 -16.90 2.71 0.56
CA GLU A 105 -17.42 1.42 1.04
C GLU A 105 -16.34 0.58 1.74
N LEU A 106 -15.11 0.54 1.22
CA LEU A 106 -14.00 -0.12 1.88
C LEU A 106 -13.67 0.55 3.21
N LEU A 107 -13.61 1.88 3.25
CA LEU A 107 -13.35 2.65 4.46
C LEU A 107 -14.40 2.39 5.54
N ARG A 108 -15.70 2.34 5.17
CA ARG A 108 -16.82 2.00 6.09
C ARG A 108 -16.68 0.61 6.71
N ARG A 109 -16.06 -0.32 6.02
CA ARG A 109 -15.82 -1.68 6.55
C ARG A 109 -14.51 -1.75 7.33
N PHE A 110 -13.52 -0.98 6.91
CA PHE A 110 -12.17 -1.05 7.47
C PHE A 110 -12.07 -0.34 8.83
N LEU A 111 -12.66 0.84 9.00
CA LEU A 111 -12.64 1.57 10.27
C LEU A 111 -13.28 0.76 11.43
N PRO A 112 -14.52 0.23 11.30
CA PRO A 112 -15.07 -0.62 12.36
C PRO A 112 -14.28 -1.88 12.63
N PHE A 113 -13.66 -2.47 11.62
CA PHE A 113 -12.76 -3.61 11.82
C PHE A 113 -11.57 -3.21 12.70
N LEU A 114 -10.87 -2.12 12.37
CA LEU A 114 -9.75 -1.62 13.17
C LEU A 114 -10.17 -1.33 14.61
N ALA A 115 -11.29 -0.65 14.83
CA ALA A 115 -11.83 -0.40 16.15
C ALA A 115 -12.15 -1.69 16.91
N SER A 116 -12.70 -2.71 16.25
CA SER A 116 -13.05 -4.00 16.86
C SER A 116 -11.85 -4.78 17.39
N ILE A 117 -10.65 -4.50 16.87
CA ILE A 117 -9.40 -5.09 17.32
C ILE A 117 -8.55 -4.14 18.18
N GLY A 118 -9.14 -3.01 18.63
CA GLY A 118 -8.50 -2.02 19.48
C GLY A 118 -7.47 -1.14 18.76
N VAL A 119 -7.55 -0.99 17.44
CA VAL A 119 -6.64 -0.18 16.62
C VAL A 119 -7.33 1.11 16.24
N THR A 120 -7.08 2.19 16.98
CA THR A 120 -7.69 3.51 16.77
C THR A 120 -6.69 4.67 16.66
N ASP A 121 -5.39 4.37 16.81
CA ASP A 121 -4.30 5.34 16.72
C ASP A 121 -3.02 4.71 16.14
N GLN A 122 -1.99 5.52 15.95
CA GLN A 122 -0.71 5.09 15.39
C GLN A 122 -0.01 4.05 16.26
N ALA A 123 -0.04 4.21 17.58
CA ALA A 123 0.65 3.31 18.50
C ALA A 123 0.00 1.92 18.50
N SER A 124 -1.33 1.85 18.59
CA SER A 124 -2.09 0.61 18.54
C SER A 124 -1.99 -0.07 17.18
N LEU A 125 -1.97 0.70 16.07
CA LEU A 125 -1.76 0.17 14.72
C LEU A 125 -0.37 -0.47 14.58
N HIS A 126 0.69 0.20 15.03
CA HIS A 126 2.04 -0.36 15.01
C HIS A 126 2.21 -1.57 15.94
N ALA A 127 1.59 -1.55 17.11
CA ALA A 127 1.61 -2.69 18.03
C ALA A 127 0.92 -3.92 17.44
N TRP A 128 -0.25 -3.72 16.82
CA TRP A 128 -0.98 -4.78 16.12
C TRP A 128 -0.17 -5.32 14.93
N ALA A 129 0.36 -4.44 14.08
CA ALA A 129 1.07 -4.82 12.86
C ALA A 129 2.28 -5.73 13.13
N LYS A 130 3.00 -5.50 14.24
CA LYS A 130 4.18 -6.31 14.64
C LYS A 130 3.87 -7.78 14.93
N GLN A 131 2.63 -8.11 15.28
CA GLN A 131 2.21 -9.46 15.66
C GLN A 131 1.09 -10.03 14.78
N ALA A 132 0.60 -9.22 13.81
CA ALA A 132 -0.51 -9.61 12.96
C ALA A 132 -0.15 -10.76 12.03
N ASP A 133 -1.08 -11.71 11.88
CA ASP A 133 -1.01 -12.80 10.92
C ASP A 133 -2.20 -12.71 9.97
N PHE A 134 -1.95 -12.87 8.67
CA PHE A 134 -3.00 -12.72 7.65
C PHE A 134 -4.15 -13.70 7.85
N ASP A 135 -3.86 -14.99 8.04
CA ASP A 135 -4.89 -16.03 8.12
C ASP A 135 -5.70 -15.92 9.42
N ARG A 136 -5.06 -15.54 10.52
CA ARG A 136 -5.67 -15.41 11.85
C ARG A 136 -6.44 -14.10 12.01
N ASP A 137 -5.85 -12.97 11.62
CA ASP A 137 -6.27 -11.65 12.08
C ASP A 137 -6.98 -10.81 11.00
N PHE A 138 -6.76 -11.11 9.69
CA PHE A 138 -7.21 -10.23 8.62
C PHE A 138 -8.08 -10.91 7.57
N LYS A 139 -7.77 -12.15 7.21
CA LYS A 139 -8.44 -12.89 6.13
C LYS A 139 -9.94 -13.00 6.34
N GLY A 140 -10.70 -12.48 5.38
CA GLY A 140 -12.17 -12.50 5.42
C GLY A 140 -12.80 -11.53 6.43
N ARG A 141 -12.01 -10.76 7.18
CA ARG A 141 -12.53 -9.79 8.16
C ARG A 141 -13.09 -8.54 7.48
N VAL A 142 -12.42 -8.08 6.44
CA VAL A 142 -12.88 -6.94 5.64
C VAL A 142 -13.13 -7.39 4.20
N LYS A 143 -14.40 -7.40 3.78
CA LYS A 143 -14.76 -7.80 2.41
C LYS A 143 -14.07 -6.89 1.40
N GLY A 144 -13.36 -7.50 0.44
CA GLY A 144 -12.62 -6.80 -0.60
C GLY A 144 -11.13 -6.58 -0.27
N MET A 145 -10.69 -6.79 0.97
CA MET A 145 -9.28 -6.66 1.35
C MET A 145 -8.62 -8.04 1.46
N GLY A 146 -7.64 -8.29 0.62
CA GLY A 146 -6.87 -9.53 0.57
C GLY A 146 -5.46 -9.41 1.13
N ILE A 147 -4.64 -10.44 0.88
CA ILE A 147 -3.28 -10.55 1.39
C ILE A 147 -2.37 -9.38 0.95
N ALA A 148 -2.53 -8.86 -0.26
CA ALA A 148 -1.73 -7.72 -0.73
C ALA A 148 -2.02 -6.44 0.07
N VAL A 149 -3.30 -6.19 0.44
CA VAL A 149 -3.68 -5.04 1.27
C VAL A 149 -3.16 -5.20 2.69
N PHE A 150 -3.21 -6.41 3.24
CA PHE A 150 -2.63 -6.71 4.55
C PHE A 150 -1.14 -6.41 4.59
N HIS A 151 -0.35 -6.95 3.65
CA HIS A 151 1.08 -6.69 3.60
C HIS A 151 1.40 -5.22 3.31
N TRP A 152 0.57 -4.52 2.54
CA TRP A 152 0.71 -3.07 2.36
C TRP A 152 0.56 -2.32 3.68
N LEU A 153 -0.47 -2.65 4.48
CA LEU A 153 -0.66 -2.05 5.80
C LEU A 153 0.52 -2.34 6.73
N LEU A 154 1.05 -3.57 6.74
CA LEU A 154 2.24 -3.93 7.50
C LEU A 154 3.46 -3.09 7.10
N LEU A 155 3.70 -2.94 5.80
CA LEU A 155 4.77 -2.10 5.26
C LEU A 155 4.64 -0.64 5.71
N ARG A 156 3.41 -0.10 5.73
CA ARG A 156 3.13 1.26 6.23
C ARG A 156 3.47 1.41 7.71
N CYS A 157 3.31 0.36 8.48
CA CYS A 157 3.66 0.32 9.90
C CYS A 157 5.15 0.01 10.18
N GLY A 158 6.00 -0.03 9.15
CA GLY A 158 7.42 -0.34 9.29
C GLY A 158 7.72 -1.81 9.59
N VAL A 159 6.77 -2.71 9.37
CA VAL A 159 7.01 -4.16 9.47
C VAL A 159 7.68 -4.63 8.20
N SER A 160 8.84 -5.27 8.33
CA SER A 160 9.58 -5.81 7.20
C SER A 160 8.79 -6.94 6.53
N THR A 161 8.31 -6.70 5.34
CA THR A 161 7.55 -7.64 4.52
C THR A 161 7.58 -7.22 3.05
N ILE A 162 6.97 -8.01 2.16
CA ILE A 162 6.79 -7.69 0.75
C ILE A 162 5.31 -7.76 0.39
N LYS A 163 4.82 -6.80 -0.39
CA LYS A 163 3.43 -6.74 -0.84
C LYS A 163 3.24 -7.65 -2.06
N PRO A 164 2.50 -8.77 -1.96
CA PRO A 164 2.28 -9.68 -3.07
C PRO A 164 1.17 -9.14 -4.02
N ASP A 165 1.41 -7.97 -4.59
CA ASP A 165 0.52 -7.35 -5.57
C ASP A 165 0.83 -7.84 -7.00
N VAL A 166 0.17 -7.22 -7.98
CA VAL A 166 0.33 -7.57 -9.40
C VAL A 166 1.79 -7.51 -9.87
N TRP A 167 2.61 -6.62 -9.33
CA TRP A 167 4.01 -6.46 -9.73
C TRP A 167 4.87 -7.59 -9.20
N VAL A 168 4.75 -7.91 -7.92
CA VAL A 168 5.46 -9.05 -7.30
C VAL A 168 5.01 -10.38 -7.91
N ILE A 169 3.70 -10.52 -8.20
CA ILE A 169 3.16 -11.71 -8.87
C ILE A 169 3.73 -11.82 -10.30
N ASN A 170 3.75 -10.73 -11.08
CA ASN A 170 4.27 -10.72 -12.44
C ASN A 170 5.78 -11.04 -12.47
N PHE A 171 6.56 -10.46 -11.56
CA PHE A 171 7.98 -10.82 -11.41
C PHE A 171 8.15 -12.32 -11.17
N GLY A 172 7.46 -12.86 -10.17
CA GLY A 172 7.51 -14.29 -9.87
C GLY A 172 7.08 -15.17 -11.05
N GLN A 173 6.00 -14.78 -11.75
CA GLN A 173 5.50 -15.51 -12.91
C GLN A 173 6.49 -15.44 -14.09
N ARG A 174 7.10 -14.31 -14.34
CA ARG A 174 8.09 -14.15 -15.41
C ARG A 174 9.34 -14.99 -15.15
N VAL A 175 9.82 -15.00 -13.93
CA VAL A 175 11.01 -15.76 -13.52
C VAL A 175 10.75 -17.27 -13.54
N LEU A 176 9.59 -17.72 -13.05
CA LEU A 176 9.29 -19.13 -12.84
C LEU A 176 8.45 -19.77 -13.96
N GLY A 177 8.05 -18.97 -14.98
CA GLY A 177 7.26 -19.45 -16.11
C GLY A 177 5.81 -19.82 -15.76
N LYS A 178 5.37 -19.59 -14.52
CA LYS A 178 4.01 -19.89 -14.05
C LYS A 178 3.62 -19.02 -12.88
N ARG A 179 2.30 -18.81 -12.69
CA ARG A 179 1.78 -18.09 -11.53
C ARG A 179 2.02 -18.88 -10.24
N ILE A 180 2.54 -18.21 -9.24
CA ILE A 180 2.77 -18.72 -7.89
C ILE A 180 1.75 -18.07 -6.94
N PRO A 181 1.16 -18.82 -6.00
CA PRO A 181 0.32 -18.26 -4.95
C PRO A 181 1.04 -17.18 -4.14
N GLU A 182 0.33 -16.13 -3.78
CA GLU A 182 0.84 -14.93 -3.13
C GLU A 182 1.58 -15.25 -1.81
N ASP A 183 1.01 -16.12 -0.99
CA ASP A 183 1.59 -16.55 0.30
C ASP A 183 2.94 -17.27 0.13
N ARG A 184 3.10 -18.01 -0.98
CA ARG A 184 4.37 -18.68 -1.30
C ARG A 184 5.43 -17.70 -1.78
N LEU A 185 5.05 -16.68 -2.56
CA LEU A 185 5.96 -15.62 -2.97
C LEU A 185 6.46 -14.84 -1.75
N VAL A 186 5.56 -14.46 -0.83
CA VAL A 186 5.95 -13.80 0.43
C VAL A 186 6.92 -14.66 1.21
N THR A 187 6.63 -15.96 1.36
CA THR A 187 7.53 -16.89 2.06
C THR A 187 8.90 -16.97 1.38
N ALA A 188 8.93 -17.12 0.05
CA ALA A 188 10.18 -17.22 -0.70
C ALA A 188 11.03 -15.95 -0.59
N PHE A 189 10.42 -14.77 -0.67
CA PHE A 189 11.16 -13.51 -0.51
C PHE A 189 11.64 -13.28 0.92
N ASN A 190 10.90 -13.73 1.93
CA ASN A 190 11.38 -13.74 3.32
C ASN A 190 12.67 -14.55 3.49
N ASP A 191 12.78 -15.68 2.77
CA ASP A 191 13.97 -16.52 2.79
C ASP A 191 15.11 -15.96 1.90
N ILE A 192 14.77 -15.29 0.78
CA ILE A 192 15.74 -14.72 -0.18
C ILE A 192 16.40 -13.46 0.36
N ALA A 193 15.64 -12.53 0.96
CA ALA A 193 16.14 -11.23 1.38
C ALA A 193 17.43 -11.30 2.23
N PRO A 194 17.51 -12.12 3.29
CA PRO A 194 18.72 -12.26 4.08
C PRO A 194 19.89 -12.90 3.31
N LEU A 195 19.62 -13.77 2.33
CA LEU A 195 20.66 -14.41 1.53
C LEU A 195 21.39 -13.45 0.59
N ILE A 196 20.69 -12.40 0.14
CA ILE A 196 21.26 -11.37 -0.73
C ILE A 196 21.65 -10.09 0.01
N GLY A 197 21.47 -10.06 1.34
CA GLY A 197 21.82 -8.93 2.20
C GLY A 197 20.92 -7.70 2.04
N GLU A 198 19.68 -7.87 1.57
CA GLU A 198 18.73 -6.77 1.36
C GLU A 198 17.51 -6.91 2.28
N SER A 199 16.81 -5.78 2.50
CA SER A 199 15.54 -5.79 3.22
C SER A 199 14.37 -6.16 2.31
N LEU A 200 13.28 -6.69 2.87
CA LEU A 200 12.05 -6.96 2.13
C LEU A 200 11.43 -5.68 1.56
N GLU A 201 11.56 -4.56 2.25
CA GLU A 201 11.12 -3.25 1.77
C GLU A 201 11.90 -2.81 0.53
N THR A 202 13.23 -3.01 0.53
CA THR A 202 14.08 -2.76 -0.64
C THR A 202 13.65 -3.63 -1.81
N LEU A 203 13.36 -4.91 -1.57
CA LEU A 203 12.88 -5.82 -2.60
C LEU A 203 11.51 -5.41 -3.15
N ASP A 204 10.56 -5.05 -2.29
CA ASP A 204 9.21 -4.60 -2.68
C ASP A 204 9.29 -3.42 -3.65
N VAL A 205 10.02 -2.37 -3.25
CA VAL A 205 10.23 -1.17 -4.07
C VAL A 205 10.98 -1.50 -5.36
N THR A 206 12.05 -2.29 -5.28
CA THR A 206 12.87 -2.65 -6.44
C THR A 206 12.08 -3.44 -7.47
N ILE A 207 11.34 -4.47 -7.05
CA ILE A 207 10.49 -5.29 -7.94
C ILE A 207 9.40 -4.43 -8.56
N TRP A 208 8.75 -3.57 -7.76
CA TRP A 208 7.71 -2.67 -8.25
C TRP A 208 8.23 -1.74 -9.36
N TYR A 209 9.38 -1.09 -9.15
CA TYR A 209 10.02 -0.26 -10.17
C TYR A 209 10.43 -1.06 -11.40
N HIS A 210 11.08 -2.21 -11.19
CA HIS A 210 11.55 -3.07 -12.27
C HIS A 210 10.41 -3.53 -13.18
N GLU A 211 9.34 -4.07 -12.62
CA GLU A 211 8.20 -4.56 -13.38
C GLU A 211 7.40 -3.42 -14.05
N LYS A 212 7.22 -2.29 -13.35
CA LYS A 212 6.56 -1.11 -13.92
C LYS A 212 7.34 -0.53 -15.09
N MET A 213 8.67 -0.60 -15.06
CA MET A 213 9.57 -0.12 -16.12
C MET A 213 9.62 -1.07 -17.30
N ASN A 214 9.66 -2.38 -17.06
CA ASN A 214 9.65 -3.40 -18.12
C ASN A 214 8.34 -3.37 -18.92
N MET A 215 7.24 -2.94 -18.32
CA MET A 215 5.97 -2.76 -19.03
C MET A 215 5.89 -1.43 -19.81
N ALA A 216 6.74 -0.44 -19.48
CA ALA A 216 6.79 0.88 -20.11
C ALA A 216 8.06 1.01 -20.96
N THR A 217 8.25 0.14 -21.96
CA THR A 217 9.35 0.22 -22.96
C THR A 217 10.67 0.85 -22.51
N ALA A 218 11.65 0.08 -22.59
CA ALA A 218 13.13 0.10 -22.61
C ALA A 218 13.97 1.37 -22.34
N ASP A 219 13.48 2.59 -22.20
CA ASP A 219 14.35 3.79 -22.28
C ASP A 219 14.19 4.88 -21.19
N VAL A 220 13.71 4.60 -19.98
CA VAL A 220 13.41 5.70 -19.03
C VAL A 220 13.88 5.52 -17.58
N PRO A 221 15.13 5.20 -17.23
CA PRO A 221 15.59 5.34 -15.85
C PRO A 221 15.83 6.79 -15.40
N ALA A 222 16.34 7.65 -16.29
CA ALA A 222 16.69 9.04 -15.95
C ALA A 222 15.47 9.99 -15.87
N LEU A 223 14.47 9.79 -16.71
CA LEU A 223 13.31 10.69 -16.79
C LEU A 223 12.35 10.59 -15.60
N ARG A 224 12.33 9.49 -14.84
CA ARG A 224 11.39 9.31 -13.73
C ARG A 224 11.85 9.89 -12.40
N LEU A 225 13.14 9.88 -12.09
CA LEU A 225 13.67 10.67 -10.98
C LEU A 225 13.37 12.16 -11.20
N VAL A 226 13.51 12.62 -12.43
CA VAL A 226 13.16 13.98 -12.85
C VAL A 226 11.64 14.25 -12.71
N TRP A 227 10.77 13.28 -13.01
CA TRP A 227 9.32 13.44 -12.88
C TRP A 227 8.86 13.59 -11.44
N TRP A 228 9.38 12.78 -10.52
CA TRP A 228 9.08 12.88 -9.09
C TRP A 228 9.63 14.18 -8.49
N GLN A 229 10.84 14.58 -8.88
CA GLN A 229 11.42 15.84 -8.48
C GLN A 229 10.57 17.00 -9.00
N LEU A 230 10.17 16.99 -10.26
CA LEU A 230 9.31 18.01 -10.87
C LEU A 230 7.91 18.06 -10.24
N LEU A 231 7.32 16.91 -9.89
CA LEU A 231 6.03 16.87 -9.20
C LEU A 231 6.13 17.40 -7.77
N ALA A 232 7.18 17.04 -7.04
CA ALA A 232 7.47 17.56 -5.71
C ALA A 232 7.75 19.07 -5.74
N ASP A 233 8.52 19.53 -6.73
CA ASP A 233 8.84 20.96 -6.92
C ASP A 233 7.61 21.77 -7.37
N GLU A 234 6.72 21.19 -8.18
CA GLU A 234 5.48 21.84 -8.59
C GLU A 234 4.47 21.92 -7.45
N LEU A 235 4.34 20.87 -6.65
CA LEU A 235 3.52 20.87 -5.43
C LEU A 235 4.05 21.87 -4.41
N SER A 236 5.37 21.92 -4.19
CA SER A 236 6.00 22.90 -3.29
C SER A 236 5.80 24.33 -3.77
N ARG A 237 5.86 24.60 -5.07
CA ARG A 237 5.56 25.91 -5.65
C ARG A 237 4.10 26.32 -5.50
N LYS A 238 3.16 25.41 -5.76
CA LYS A 238 1.72 25.68 -5.59
C LYS A 238 1.36 25.96 -4.13
N LEU A 239 2.02 25.31 -3.18
CA LEU A 239 1.83 25.57 -1.75
C LEU A 239 2.43 26.89 -1.30
N SER A 240 3.55 27.34 -1.91
CA SER A 240 4.20 28.63 -1.61
C SER A 240 3.48 29.85 -2.21
N THR A 241 2.63 29.65 -3.22
CA THR A 241 1.85 30.73 -3.86
C THR A 241 0.42 30.84 -3.34
N ALA A 242 0.00 29.94 -2.43
CA ALA A 242 -1.33 29.93 -1.80
C ALA A 242 -1.33 30.58 -0.39
N ASN A 243 -0.19 31.13 0.06
CA ASN A 243 -0.03 32.02 1.20
C ASN A 243 0.29 33.43 0.68
#